data_6210dd1686e320d981c0ff8c32de3fe9
#
_entry.id   6210dd1686e320d981c0ff8c32de3fe9
#
_cell.length_a   1.000
_cell.length_b   1.000
_cell.length_c   1.000
_cell.angle_alpha   90.00
_cell.angle_beta   90.00
_cell.angle_gamma   90.00
#
_symmetry.space_group_name_H-M   'P 1'
#
loop_
_entity.id
_entity.type
_entity.pdbx_description
1 polymer ?
#
loop_
_entity_poly.entity_id
_entity_poly.type
_entity_poly.pdbx_seq_one_letter_code
_entity_poly.pdbx_strand_id
1 'polypeptide(L)'
;TAEEFQELSLEEIEGCIEGMPEIAAVGVNPGETIIGMANEDAVNGEGRIAYDIRFYAVVLRSREKIRLIINVEAQKSWYPGYKIPTRGIFYGARMISAQLGTEFCDSNYDDIKKVYSIWLCFGVPDYIGNAISEYRMEKRDVVPGFPDDRASYDKLSVVVIGLKESKSYPNEFIGMLNTLLSPEIPVTQKKSL
;
A
#
# COMPACT_ATOMS: atom_id res chain seq x y z
N THR A 1 0.02 9.00 -9.83
CA THR A 1 -1.41 8.66 -9.94
C THR A 1 -1.54 7.24 -10.45
N ALA A 2 -2.72 6.59 -10.30
CA ALA A 2 -2.98 5.27 -10.89
C ALA A 2 -2.77 5.28 -12.41
N GLU A 3 -3.02 6.40 -13.07
CA GLU A 3 -2.79 6.62 -14.49
C GLU A 3 -1.30 6.59 -14.86
N GLU A 4 -0.43 7.16 -14.02
CA GLU A 4 1.04 7.12 -14.23
C GLU A 4 1.60 5.69 -14.12
N PHE A 5 1.00 4.83 -13.29
CA PHE A 5 1.37 3.41 -13.19
C PHE A 5 0.86 2.56 -14.37
N GLN A 6 -0.26 2.93 -14.97
CA GLN A 6 -0.81 2.20 -16.14
C GLN A 6 0.03 2.37 -17.41
N GLU A 7 0.86 3.40 -17.48
CA GLU A 7 1.74 3.68 -18.61
C GLU A 7 3.12 3.02 -18.50
N LEU A 8 3.44 2.40 -17.33
CA LEU A 8 4.72 1.75 -17.11
C LEU A 8 4.70 0.30 -17.59
N SER A 9 5.76 -0.12 -18.28
CA SER A 9 6.02 -1.54 -18.58
C SER A 9 6.33 -2.32 -17.29
N LEU A 10 6.20 -3.66 -17.34
CA LEU A 10 6.57 -4.52 -16.20
C LEU A 10 8.04 -4.33 -15.78
N GLU A 11 8.96 -4.16 -16.73
CA GLU A 11 10.39 -3.91 -16.46
C GLU A 11 10.61 -2.57 -15.76
N GLU A 12 9.85 -1.54 -16.13
CA GLU A 12 9.89 -0.25 -15.44
C GLU A 12 9.31 -0.32 -14.03
N ILE A 13 8.24 -1.11 -13.83
CA ILE A 13 7.66 -1.35 -12.50
C ILE A 13 8.65 -2.14 -11.62
N GLU A 14 9.29 -3.19 -12.14
CA GLU A 14 10.35 -3.94 -11.44
C GLU A 14 11.53 -3.02 -11.07
N GLY A 15 11.93 -2.14 -11.98
CA GLY A 15 12.96 -1.14 -11.74
C GLY A 15 12.60 -0.08 -10.70
N CYS A 16 11.30 0.08 -10.36
CA CYS A 16 10.83 0.98 -9.32
C CYS A 16 10.88 0.38 -7.91
N ILE A 17 11.06 -0.93 -7.77
CA ILE A 17 11.14 -1.59 -6.45
C ILE A 17 12.60 -1.60 -5.99
N GLU A 18 12.88 -0.92 -4.87
CA GLU A 18 14.19 -0.96 -4.22
C GLU A 18 14.25 -2.10 -3.21
N GLY A 19 15.03 -3.13 -3.55
CA GLY A 19 15.24 -4.31 -2.71
C GLY A 19 14.09 -5.32 -2.78
N MET A 20 14.22 -6.38 -1.99
CA MET A 20 13.16 -7.39 -1.88
C MET A 20 12.03 -6.88 -0.99
N PRO A 21 10.75 -7.05 -1.38
CA PRO A 21 9.63 -6.75 -0.51
C PRO A 21 9.76 -7.50 0.82
N GLU A 22 9.56 -6.78 1.92
CA GLU A 22 9.47 -7.40 3.24
C GLU A 22 8.10 -8.06 3.39
N ILE A 23 8.10 -9.38 3.51
CA ILE A 23 6.88 -10.19 3.66
C ILE A 23 6.82 -10.67 5.10
N ALA A 24 5.66 -10.48 5.74
CA ALA A 24 5.45 -11.02 7.08
C ALA A 24 5.61 -12.54 7.07
N ALA A 25 6.38 -13.08 8.02
CA ALA A 25 6.48 -14.50 8.25
C ALA A 25 5.15 -15.02 8.82
N VAL A 26 4.19 -15.27 7.94
CA VAL A 26 3.01 -16.05 8.31
C VAL A 26 3.44 -17.51 8.26
N GLY A 27 3.48 -18.18 9.40
CA GLY A 27 3.73 -19.60 9.47
C GLY A 27 2.64 -20.37 8.72
N VAL A 28 2.91 -20.69 7.46
CA VAL A 28 1.97 -21.41 6.59
C VAL A 28 2.07 -22.91 6.83
N ASN A 29 3.21 -23.40 7.32
CA ASN A 29 3.40 -24.81 7.70
C ASN A 29 4.41 -24.93 8.85
N PRO A 30 4.23 -25.91 9.78
CA PRO A 30 5.22 -26.22 10.79
C PRO A 30 6.49 -26.75 10.09
N GLY A 31 7.53 -25.94 9.97
CA GLY A 31 8.83 -26.35 9.43
C GLY A 31 9.42 -25.48 8.32
N GLU A 32 8.65 -24.55 7.72
CA GLU A 32 9.17 -23.60 6.75
C GLU A 32 9.24 -22.21 7.36
N THR A 33 10.47 -21.76 7.64
CA THR A 33 10.74 -20.40 8.11
C THR A 33 11.07 -19.54 6.91
N ILE A 34 10.12 -18.73 6.48
CA ILE A 34 10.43 -17.60 5.59
C ILE A 34 11.04 -16.53 6.47
N ILE A 35 12.34 -16.30 6.34
CA ILE A 35 13.05 -15.23 7.04
C ILE A 35 12.71 -13.93 6.31
N GLY A 36 11.63 -13.27 6.71
CA GLY A 36 11.35 -11.89 6.38
C GLY A 36 12.07 -10.96 7.36
N MET A 37 12.70 -9.91 6.91
CA MET A 37 13.12 -8.81 7.78
C MET A 37 11.90 -8.18 8.44
N ALA A 38 12.06 -7.59 9.63
CA ALA A 38 11.00 -7.20 10.54
C ALA A 38 9.87 -6.35 9.91
N ASN A 39 8.82 -7.01 9.44
CA ASN A 39 7.52 -6.38 9.16
C ASN A 39 6.78 -5.99 10.46
N GLU A 40 7.49 -5.99 11.58
CA GLU A 40 6.95 -5.64 12.87
C GLU A 40 7.42 -4.25 13.27
N ASP A 41 6.48 -3.38 13.55
CA ASP A 41 6.73 -2.10 14.19
C ASP A 41 6.30 -2.20 15.66
N ALA A 42 7.27 -2.11 16.57
CA ALA A 42 7.05 -2.14 18.01
C ALA A 42 7.51 -0.83 18.63
N VAL A 43 6.55 -0.02 19.07
CA VAL A 43 6.83 1.18 19.88
C VAL A 43 6.42 0.91 21.31
N ASN A 44 7.31 1.25 22.26
CA ASN A 44 7.03 1.09 23.68
C ASN A 44 5.76 1.88 24.07
N GLY A 45 4.76 1.16 24.60
CA GLY A 45 3.48 1.74 25.00
C GLY A 45 2.40 1.81 23.92
N GLU A 46 2.72 1.57 22.63
CA GLU A 46 1.76 1.64 21.53
C GLU A 46 1.41 0.29 20.89
N GLY A 47 2.01 -0.79 21.40
CA GLY A 47 1.80 -2.13 20.89
C GLY A 47 2.60 -2.45 19.62
N ARG A 48 2.39 -3.66 19.12
CA ARG A 48 3.07 -4.21 17.94
C ARG A 48 2.13 -4.22 16.75
N ILE A 49 2.60 -3.78 15.59
CA ILE A 49 1.92 -3.92 14.31
C ILE A 49 2.75 -4.87 13.44
N ALA A 50 2.10 -5.85 12.82
CA ALA A 50 2.66 -6.66 11.77
C ALA A 50 2.03 -6.24 10.44
N TYR A 51 2.87 -5.98 9.43
CA TYR A 51 2.48 -5.68 8.06
C TYR A 51 2.55 -6.95 7.22
N ASP A 52 1.59 -7.18 6.31
CA ASP A 52 1.63 -8.36 5.44
C ASP A 52 2.78 -8.25 4.43
N ILE A 53 2.86 -7.15 3.70
CA ILE A 53 3.94 -6.88 2.73
C ILE A 53 4.34 -5.41 2.85
N ARG A 54 5.64 -5.14 3.01
CA ARG A 54 6.18 -3.79 3.07
C ARG A 54 7.41 -3.68 2.15
N PHE A 55 7.48 -2.60 1.37
CA PHE A 55 8.61 -2.36 0.48
C PHE A 55 8.78 -0.87 0.15
N TYR A 56 9.95 -0.54 -0.37
CA TYR A 56 10.23 0.77 -0.94
C TYR A 56 10.00 0.72 -2.45
N ALA A 57 9.34 1.75 -2.98
CA ALA A 57 9.21 1.95 -4.41
C ALA A 57 9.82 3.30 -4.81
N VAL A 58 10.44 3.34 -5.97
CA VAL A 58 10.96 4.57 -6.57
C VAL A 58 10.14 4.89 -7.79
N VAL A 59 9.47 6.02 -7.77
CA VAL A 59 8.69 6.51 -8.91
C VAL A 59 9.44 7.64 -9.59
N LEU A 60 9.58 7.56 -10.90
CA LEU A 60 10.13 8.64 -11.71
C LEU A 60 9.02 9.66 -11.99
N ARG A 61 9.08 10.81 -11.35
CA ARG A 61 8.19 11.92 -11.63
C ARG A 61 9.00 13.09 -12.15
N SER A 62 8.73 13.51 -13.38
CA SER A 62 9.37 14.70 -13.99
C SER A 62 10.90 14.69 -13.91
N ARG A 63 11.56 13.51 -14.06
CA ARG A 63 13.00 13.25 -13.92
C ARG A 63 13.55 13.21 -12.50
N GLU A 64 12.70 13.32 -11.47
CA GLU A 64 13.10 13.13 -10.08
C GLU A 64 12.69 11.75 -9.59
N LYS A 65 13.60 11.08 -8.86
CA LYS A 65 13.30 9.82 -8.17
C LYS A 65 12.61 10.13 -6.85
N ILE A 66 11.35 9.74 -6.73
CA ILE A 66 10.58 9.85 -5.48
C ILE A 66 10.54 8.47 -4.83
N ARG A 67 11.09 8.37 -3.64
CA ARG A 67 11.03 7.16 -2.83
C ARG A 67 9.73 7.12 -2.03
N LEU A 68 9.01 6.02 -2.14
CA LEU A 68 7.74 5.77 -1.44
C LEU A 68 7.89 4.59 -0.51
N ILE A 69 7.17 4.60 0.60
CA ILE A 69 7.01 3.43 1.47
C ILE A 69 5.61 2.87 1.21
N ILE A 70 5.55 1.61 0.80
CA ILE A 70 4.30 0.94 0.44
C ILE A 70 4.09 -0.24 1.37
N ASN A 71 2.89 -0.31 1.94
CA ASN A 71 2.38 -1.46 2.66
C ASN A 71 1.15 -2.01 1.97
N VAL A 72 1.10 -3.33 1.77
CA VAL A 72 -0.04 -4.04 1.18
C VAL A 72 -0.57 -5.04 2.18
N GLU A 73 -1.87 -4.94 2.49
CA GLU A 73 -2.59 -5.79 3.43
C GLU A 73 -3.67 -6.61 2.72
N ALA A 74 -3.73 -7.91 2.99
CA ALA A 74 -4.75 -8.81 2.47
C ALA A 74 -5.87 -9.01 3.52
N GLN A 75 -7.04 -8.41 3.30
CA GLN A 75 -8.16 -8.41 4.21
C GLN A 75 -9.26 -9.39 3.75
N LYS A 76 -9.41 -10.51 4.44
CA LYS A 76 -10.39 -11.55 4.07
C LYS A 76 -11.85 -11.15 4.33
N SER A 77 -12.12 -10.36 5.37
CA SER A 77 -13.47 -9.93 5.74
C SER A 77 -13.64 -8.43 5.57
N TRP A 78 -14.69 -8.02 4.86
CA TRP A 78 -15.05 -6.61 4.72
C TRP A 78 -15.43 -5.94 6.05
N TYR A 79 -16.01 -6.71 6.98
CA TYR A 79 -16.42 -6.25 8.31
C TYR A 79 -15.66 -6.98 9.42
N PRO A 80 -14.39 -6.67 9.65
CA PRO A 80 -13.59 -7.33 10.69
C PRO A 80 -13.84 -6.79 12.11
N GLY A 81 -14.92 -6.01 12.32
CA GLY A 81 -15.24 -5.34 13.58
C GLY A 81 -14.79 -3.89 13.66
N TYR A 82 -14.15 -3.36 12.60
CA TYR A 82 -13.70 -1.97 12.48
C TYR A 82 -13.79 -1.51 11.02
N LYS A 83 -13.62 -0.21 10.80
CA LYS A 83 -13.56 0.37 9.45
C LYS A 83 -12.15 0.23 8.88
N ILE A 84 -12.03 -0.39 7.71
CA ILE A 84 -10.74 -0.61 7.02
C ILE A 84 -9.99 0.71 6.77
N PRO A 85 -10.61 1.80 6.26
CA PRO A 85 -9.90 3.06 6.10
C PRO A 85 -9.28 3.59 7.39
N THR A 86 -9.99 3.44 8.53
CA THR A 86 -9.48 3.89 9.84
C THR A 86 -8.24 3.11 10.24
N ARG A 87 -8.24 1.78 10.05
CA ARG A 87 -7.06 0.95 10.30
C ARG A 87 -5.93 1.30 9.33
N GLY A 88 -6.25 1.54 8.06
CA GLY A 88 -5.28 1.95 7.05
C GLY A 88 -4.59 3.28 7.40
N ILE A 89 -5.34 4.26 7.91
CA ILE A 89 -4.80 5.53 8.41
C ILE A 89 -3.86 5.28 9.60
N PHE A 90 -4.27 4.43 10.55
CA PHE A 90 -3.43 4.10 11.72
C PHE A 90 -2.13 3.42 11.31
N TYR A 91 -2.17 2.46 10.40
CA TYR A 91 -0.98 1.79 9.85
C TYR A 91 -0.07 2.76 9.11
N GLY A 92 -0.65 3.63 8.28
CA GLY A 92 0.09 4.66 7.58
C GLY A 92 0.76 5.69 8.52
N ALA A 93 0.06 6.11 9.56
CA ALA A 93 0.61 7.01 10.57
C ALA A 93 1.81 6.38 11.31
N ARG A 94 1.72 5.07 11.63
CA ARG A 94 2.83 4.31 12.22
C ARG A 94 4.03 4.25 11.29
N MET A 95 3.82 4.00 10.00
CA MET A 95 4.91 4.01 9.01
C MET A 95 5.53 5.41 8.83
N ILE A 96 4.77 6.50 8.99
CA ILE A 96 5.33 7.85 9.02
C ILE A 96 6.20 8.03 10.26
N SER A 97 5.68 7.67 11.44
CA SER A 97 6.40 7.80 12.70
C SER A 97 7.69 6.96 12.74
N ALA A 98 7.66 5.75 12.16
CA ALA A 98 8.80 4.85 12.09
C ALA A 98 9.96 5.34 11.19
N GLN A 99 9.76 6.41 10.45
CA GLN A 99 10.82 7.01 9.62
C GLN A 99 11.83 7.83 10.44
N LEU A 100 11.47 8.22 11.65
CA LEU A 100 12.40 8.91 12.55
C LEU A 100 13.61 8.02 12.90
N GLY A 101 14.81 8.50 12.63
CA GLY A 101 16.04 7.76 12.81
C GLY A 101 16.41 6.82 11.65
N THR A 102 15.56 6.73 10.61
CA THR A 102 15.84 5.94 9.39
C THR A 102 15.81 6.80 8.13
N GLU A 103 14.67 7.38 7.79
CA GLU A 103 14.53 8.24 6.59
C GLU A 103 14.86 9.71 6.91
N PHE A 104 14.62 10.15 8.14
CA PHE A 104 14.98 11.48 8.61
C PHE A 104 15.45 11.44 10.06
N CYS A 105 16.25 12.43 10.45
CA CYS A 105 16.72 12.61 11.82
C CYS A 105 16.56 14.06 12.27
N ASP A 106 16.60 14.27 13.56
CA ASP A 106 16.45 15.58 14.21
C ASP A 106 15.16 16.30 13.77
N SER A 107 15.28 17.49 13.20
CA SER A 107 14.15 18.32 12.76
C SER A 107 13.97 18.36 11.24
N ASN A 108 14.57 17.42 10.50
CA ASN A 108 14.50 17.38 9.04
C ASN A 108 13.19 16.74 8.55
N TYR A 109 12.06 17.25 8.98
CA TYR A 109 10.73 16.69 8.66
C TYR A 109 10.39 16.71 7.17
N ASP A 110 11.03 17.54 6.36
CA ASP A 110 10.83 17.58 4.91
C ASP A 110 11.29 16.29 4.22
N ASP A 111 12.22 15.56 4.84
CA ASP A 111 12.71 14.28 4.35
C ASP A 111 11.72 13.11 4.52
N ILE A 112 10.60 13.33 5.24
CA ILE A 112 9.55 12.32 5.40
C ILE A 112 9.05 11.86 4.03
N LYS A 113 9.20 10.56 3.77
CA LYS A 113 8.72 9.92 2.54
C LYS A 113 7.22 9.69 2.60
N LYS A 114 6.56 9.84 1.46
CA LYS A 114 5.13 9.52 1.35
C LYS A 114 4.90 8.02 1.57
N VAL A 115 3.84 7.72 2.31
CA VAL A 115 3.42 6.37 2.67
C VAL A 115 2.13 6.02 1.94
N TYR A 116 2.08 4.83 1.37
CA TYR A 116 0.88 4.20 0.85
C TYR A 116 0.50 2.98 1.70
N SER A 117 -0.72 2.98 2.23
CA SER A 117 -1.32 1.84 2.94
C SER A 117 -2.40 1.26 2.03
N ILE A 118 -2.11 0.12 1.37
CA ILE A 118 -2.97 -0.50 0.35
C ILE A 118 -3.66 -1.73 0.95
N TRP A 119 -4.96 -1.80 0.83
CA TRP A 119 -5.81 -2.85 1.40
C TRP A 119 -6.55 -3.61 0.29
N LEU A 120 -6.16 -4.86 0.08
CA LEU A 120 -6.83 -5.79 -0.84
C LEU A 120 -7.93 -6.51 -0.07
N CYS A 121 -9.19 -6.12 -0.31
CA CYS A 121 -10.33 -6.58 0.45
C CYS A 121 -11.12 -7.63 -0.32
N PHE A 122 -11.18 -8.83 0.25
CA PHE A 122 -11.99 -9.93 -0.25
C PHE A 122 -13.34 -10.00 0.49
N GLY A 123 -14.28 -10.75 -0.03
CA GLY A 123 -15.61 -10.90 0.59
C GLY A 123 -16.40 -9.59 0.64
N VAL A 124 -16.19 -8.73 -0.33
CA VAL A 124 -16.88 -7.44 -0.47
C VAL A 124 -18.34 -7.67 -0.80
N PRO A 125 -19.29 -6.94 -0.14
CA PRO A 125 -20.72 -7.06 -0.42
C PRO A 125 -21.06 -6.70 -1.87
N ASP A 126 -22.17 -7.27 -2.40
CA ASP A 126 -22.61 -7.06 -3.78
C ASP A 126 -22.84 -5.60 -4.14
N TYR A 127 -23.33 -4.80 -3.20
CA TYR A 127 -23.60 -3.38 -3.42
C TYR A 127 -22.34 -2.52 -3.54
N ILE A 128 -21.16 -3.04 -3.15
CA ILE A 128 -19.85 -2.40 -3.35
C ILE A 128 -19.19 -2.98 -4.60
N GLY A 129 -19.12 -4.31 -4.68
CA GLY A 129 -18.49 -5.03 -5.78
C GLY A 129 -17.00 -4.72 -5.93
N ASN A 130 -16.53 -4.72 -7.18
CA ASN A 130 -15.17 -4.33 -7.52
C ASN A 130 -15.05 -2.79 -7.51
N ALA A 131 -14.26 -2.26 -6.57
CA ALA A 131 -14.14 -0.83 -6.36
C ALA A 131 -12.76 -0.45 -5.86
N ILE A 132 -12.31 0.76 -6.17
CA ILE A 132 -11.09 1.36 -5.63
C ILE A 132 -11.46 2.71 -5.03
N SER A 133 -11.01 2.93 -3.78
CA SER A 133 -11.14 4.21 -3.11
C SER A 133 -9.79 4.64 -2.54
N GLU A 134 -9.40 5.87 -2.81
CA GLU A 134 -8.21 6.49 -2.23
C GLU A 134 -8.63 7.55 -1.19
N TYR A 135 -7.97 7.51 -0.04
CA TYR A 135 -8.09 8.49 1.04
C TYR A 135 -6.74 9.17 1.21
N ARG A 136 -6.70 10.48 1.07
CA ARG A 136 -5.47 11.28 1.13
C ARG A 136 -5.69 12.60 1.86
N MET A 137 -4.59 13.24 2.25
CA MET A 137 -4.66 14.59 2.81
C MET A 137 -4.83 15.61 1.69
N GLU A 138 -5.74 16.56 1.90
CA GLU A 138 -5.98 17.69 1.03
C GLU A 138 -5.90 19.00 1.81
N LYS A 139 -5.25 20.00 1.22
CA LYS A 139 -5.22 21.35 1.75
C LYS A 139 -6.46 22.10 1.30
N ARG A 140 -7.11 22.79 2.25
CA ARG A 140 -8.17 23.74 1.97
C ARG A 140 -7.84 25.08 2.61
N ASP A 141 -7.65 26.11 1.79
CA ASP A 141 -7.48 27.46 2.28
C ASP A 141 -8.83 28.04 2.75
N VAL A 142 -8.92 28.38 4.03
CA VAL A 142 -10.14 28.94 4.66
C VAL A 142 -10.13 30.47 4.59
N VAL A 143 -8.93 31.04 4.65
CA VAL A 143 -8.57 32.45 4.40
C VAL A 143 -7.41 32.39 3.42
N PRO A 144 -7.06 33.45 2.66
CA PRO A 144 -5.88 33.40 1.79
C PRO A 144 -4.70 32.73 2.50
N GLY A 145 -4.32 31.54 2.01
CA GLY A 145 -3.54 30.58 2.75
C GLY A 145 -2.05 30.59 2.43
N PHE A 146 -1.33 29.61 2.95
CA PHE A 146 0.09 29.43 2.72
C PHE A 146 0.35 28.83 1.33
N PRO A 147 1.38 29.29 0.59
CA PRO A 147 1.72 28.77 -0.72
C PRO A 147 2.52 27.46 -0.64
N ASP A 148 1.97 26.46 0.10
CA ASP A 148 2.64 25.19 0.29
C ASP A 148 2.57 24.33 -0.97
N ASP A 149 3.65 23.64 -1.29
CA ASP A 149 3.66 22.56 -2.26
C ASP A 149 2.92 21.33 -1.72
N ARG A 150 2.21 20.63 -2.58
CA ARG A 150 1.50 19.39 -2.23
C ARG A 150 2.41 18.33 -1.61
N ALA A 151 3.65 18.23 -2.06
CA ALA A 151 4.63 17.30 -1.52
C ALA A 151 4.94 17.54 -0.02
N SER A 152 4.72 18.76 0.50
CA SER A 152 4.98 19.09 1.89
C SER A 152 3.95 18.51 2.86
N TYR A 153 2.70 18.28 2.43
CA TYR A 153 1.61 17.82 3.31
C TYR A 153 0.96 16.49 2.91
N ASP A 154 0.98 16.11 1.62
CA ASP A 154 0.35 14.86 1.15
C ASP A 154 1.28 13.66 1.40
N LYS A 155 1.54 13.37 2.68
CA LYS A 155 2.47 12.32 3.12
C LYS A 155 1.83 10.95 3.32
N LEU A 156 0.50 10.82 3.25
CA LEU A 156 -0.23 9.58 3.46
C LEU A 156 -1.35 9.41 2.45
N SER A 157 -1.37 8.25 1.80
CA SER A 157 -2.53 7.76 1.05
C SER A 157 -2.93 6.37 1.57
N VAL A 158 -4.23 6.17 1.82
CA VAL A 158 -4.80 4.85 2.09
C VAL A 158 -5.63 4.46 0.88
N VAL A 159 -5.33 3.31 0.29
CA VAL A 159 -6.03 2.78 -0.88
C VAL A 159 -6.76 1.52 -0.49
N VAL A 160 -8.07 1.49 -0.66
CA VAL A 160 -8.91 0.32 -0.39
C VAL A 160 -9.42 -0.22 -1.72
N ILE A 161 -9.09 -1.47 -2.02
CA ILE A 161 -9.43 -2.16 -3.25
C ILE A 161 -10.37 -3.32 -2.90
N GLY A 162 -11.63 -3.20 -3.29
CA GLY A 162 -12.60 -4.28 -3.20
C GLY A 162 -12.42 -5.23 -4.38
N LEU A 163 -12.18 -6.51 -4.07
CA LEU A 163 -12.01 -7.56 -5.08
C LEU A 163 -13.15 -8.56 -4.96
N LYS A 164 -13.87 -8.74 -6.05
CA LYS A 164 -14.96 -9.70 -6.17
C LYS A 164 -14.91 -10.37 -7.52
N GLU A 165 -15.02 -11.69 -7.54
CA GLU A 165 -15.12 -12.45 -8.78
C GLU A 165 -16.35 -11.98 -9.60
N SER A 166 -16.13 -11.73 -10.88
CA SER A 166 -17.15 -11.24 -11.81
C SER A 166 -16.89 -11.72 -13.22
N LYS A 167 -17.95 -11.77 -14.04
CA LYS A 167 -17.84 -12.08 -15.48
C LYS A 167 -17.21 -10.94 -16.29
N SER A 168 -17.25 -9.71 -15.75
CA SER A 168 -16.62 -8.53 -16.33
C SER A 168 -16.12 -7.62 -15.22
N TYR A 169 -15.02 -6.92 -15.46
CA TYR A 169 -14.38 -6.04 -14.50
C TYR A 169 -14.47 -4.58 -14.96
N PRO A 170 -14.55 -3.61 -14.04
CA PRO A 170 -14.67 -2.20 -14.39
C PRO A 170 -13.43 -1.64 -15.09
N ASN A 171 -12.27 -2.25 -14.88
CA ASN A 171 -11.04 -1.95 -15.61
C ASN A 171 -10.10 -3.16 -15.61
N GLU A 172 -9.06 -3.11 -16.45
CA GLU A 172 -8.08 -4.17 -16.62
C GLU A 172 -7.28 -4.46 -15.34
N PHE A 173 -6.92 -3.44 -14.58
CA PHE A 173 -6.17 -3.58 -13.33
C PHE A 173 -6.92 -4.44 -12.29
N ILE A 174 -8.21 -4.19 -12.09
CA ILE A 174 -9.04 -5.02 -11.19
C ILE A 174 -9.17 -6.45 -11.74
N GLY A 175 -9.32 -6.61 -13.06
CA GLY A 175 -9.34 -7.92 -13.70
C GLY A 175 -8.05 -8.70 -13.46
N MET A 176 -6.90 -8.05 -13.64
CA MET A 176 -5.60 -8.61 -13.38
C MET A 176 -5.45 -9.02 -11.90
N LEU A 177 -5.79 -8.15 -10.96
CA LEU A 177 -5.72 -8.47 -9.52
C LEU A 177 -6.60 -9.65 -9.15
N ASN A 178 -7.85 -9.71 -9.62
CA ASN A 178 -8.73 -10.85 -9.38
C ASN A 178 -8.13 -12.15 -9.94
N THR A 179 -7.57 -12.12 -11.14
CA THR A 179 -6.92 -13.28 -11.76
C THR A 179 -5.67 -13.70 -10.98
N LEU A 180 -4.80 -12.75 -10.65
CA LEU A 180 -3.55 -13.00 -9.92
C LEU A 180 -3.80 -13.60 -8.53
N LEU A 181 -4.81 -13.11 -7.83
CA LEU A 181 -5.12 -13.49 -6.44
C LEU A 181 -6.16 -14.61 -6.34
N SER A 182 -6.75 -15.07 -7.45
CA SER A 182 -7.69 -16.19 -7.46
C SER A 182 -7.00 -17.49 -7.02
N PRO A 183 -7.52 -18.22 -6.05
CA PRO A 183 -6.99 -19.53 -5.67
C PRO A 183 -7.24 -20.62 -6.73
N GLU A 184 -8.20 -20.40 -7.64
CA GLU A 184 -8.61 -21.38 -8.65
C GLU A 184 -7.70 -21.40 -9.86
N ILE A 185 -6.93 -20.31 -10.11
CA ILE A 185 -6.02 -20.21 -11.24
C ILE A 185 -4.62 -20.71 -10.86
N PRO A 186 -4.08 -21.73 -11.53
CA PRO A 186 -2.74 -22.25 -11.27
C PRO A 186 -1.67 -21.18 -11.45
N VAL A 187 -0.62 -21.23 -10.61
CA VAL A 187 0.51 -20.28 -10.64
C VAL A 187 1.19 -20.22 -12.00
N THR A 188 1.22 -21.34 -12.72
CA THR A 188 1.79 -21.42 -14.09
C THR A 188 1.03 -20.57 -15.11
N GLN A 189 -0.28 -20.43 -14.98
CA GLN A 189 -1.09 -19.58 -15.85
C GLN A 189 -1.00 -18.10 -15.45
N LYS A 190 -0.75 -17.81 -14.17
CA LYS A 190 -0.56 -16.43 -13.68
C LYS A 190 0.74 -15.79 -14.15
N LYS A 191 1.75 -16.61 -14.51
CA LYS A 191 3.04 -16.12 -15.03
C LYS A 191 2.99 -15.63 -16.49
N SER A 192 1.88 -15.82 -17.17
CA SER A 192 1.67 -15.39 -18.56
C SER A 192 0.77 -14.15 -18.67
N LEU A 193 0.42 -13.53 -17.56
CA LEU A 193 -0.28 -12.24 -17.43
C LEU A 193 0.72 -11.12 -17.40
#